data_e878946f9302777b51608a6d3a2414cf
#
_entry.id   e878946f9302777b51608a6d3a2414cf
#
_cell.length_a   1.000
_cell.length_b   1.000
_cell.length_c   1.000
_cell.angle_alpha   90.00
_cell.angle_beta   90.00
_cell.angle_gamma   90.00
#
_symmetry.space_group_name_H-M   'P 1'
#
loop_
_entity.id
_entity.type
_entity.pdbx_description
1 polymer ?
#
loop_
_entity_poly.entity_id
_entity_poly.type
_entity_poly.pdbx_seq_one_letter_code
_entity_poly.pdbx_strand_id
1 'polypeptide(L)'
;MIEKYRCSACGYLHVGPAPERCPMCGAPQKAFNEFEGVEGLAGTATMENLKAAFAGESQANRRYTLWRRIAELEGAPESALKAFDRAAAEETAHALSHLAYLFGATTTAQNLAAAAAGEDSESTDMYPGFAETAENEGFPEIAHYFRSLARYEGEHREEYRTALTELENA
;
A
#
# COMPACT_ATOMS: atom_id res chain seq x y z
N MET A 1 21.64 2.65 -7.04
CA MET A 1 20.62 1.57 -7.01
C MET A 1 20.07 1.51 -5.60
N ILE A 2 18.75 1.36 -5.42
CA ILE A 2 18.17 1.28 -4.07
C ILE A 2 18.45 -0.11 -3.51
N GLU A 3 19.08 -0.15 -2.34
CA GLU A 3 19.42 -1.39 -1.64
C GLU A 3 18.18 -2.06 -1.07
N LYS A 4 18.20 -3.37 -0.99
CA LYS A 4 17.16 -4.19 -0.37
C LYS A 4 17.81 -5.21 0.54
N TYR A 5 17.20 -5.44 1.70
CA TYR A 5 17.71 -6.37 2.70
C TYR A 5 16.61 -7.34 3.15
N ARG A 6 16.95 -8.62 3.17
CA ARG A 6 16.05 -9.69 3.63
C ARG A 6 16.47 -10.17 5.02
N CYS A 7 15.51 -10.18 5.95
CA CYS A 7 15.72 -10.77 7.27
C CYS A 7 15.84 -12.29 7.15
N SER A 8 16.96 -12.86 7.60
CA SER A 8 17.21 -14.31 7.57
C SER A 8 16.33 -15.10 8.56
N ALA A 9 15.78 -14.42 9.59
CA ALA A 9 14.95 -15.07 10.60
C ALA A 9 13.49 -15.28 10.15
N CYS A 10 12.90 -14.31 9.40
CA CYS A 10 11.48 -14.38 9.05
C CYS A 10 11.18 -14.13 7.56
N GLY A 11 12.17 -13.77 6.76
CA GLY A 11 11.97 -13.49 5.34
C GLY A 11 11.49 -12.07 5.01
N TYR A 12 11.20 -11.21 6.01
CA TYR A 12 10.79 -9.83 5.78
C TYR A 12 11.78 -9.12 4.85
N LEU A 13 11.26 -8.47 3.82
CA LEU A 13 12.06 -7.73 2.84
C LEU A 13 11.91 -6.22 3.10
N HIS A 14 13.04 -5.57 3.30
CA HIS A 14 13.15 -4.14 3.54
C HIS A 14 13.77 -3.42 2.33
N VAL A 15 13.22 -2.28 1.96
CA VAL A 15 13.76 -1.38 0.93
C VAL A 15 14.46 -0.22 1.62
N GLY A 16 15.73 0.03 1.28
CA GLY A 16 16.61 0.98 1.95
C GLY A 16 17.57 0.30 2.93
N PRO A 17 18.33 1.07 3.74
CA PRO A 17 19.31 0.54 4.67
C PRO A 17 18.69 -0.43 5.67
N ALA A 18 19.39 -1.53 5.99
CA ALA A 18 18.89 -2.53 6.94
C ALA A 18 18.53 -1.89 8.29
N PRO A 19 17.31 -2.07 8.80
CA PRO A 19 16.85 -1.45 10.04
C PRO A 19 17.55 -2.05 11.26
N GLU A 20 17.64 -1.30 12.36
CA GLU A 20 18.27 -1.79 13.62
C GLU A 20 17.58 -3.04 14.15
N ARG A 21 16.25 -3.13 13.97
CA ARG A 21 15.42 -4.29 14.32
C ARG A 21 14.41 -4.58 13.21
N CYS A 22 14.21 -5.85 12.97
CA CYS A 22 13.17 -6.28 12.04
C CYS A 22 11.77 -5.88 12.56
N PRO A 23 10.97 -5.12 11.81
CA PRO A 23 9.65 -4.69 12.25
C PRO A 23 8.67 -5.87 12.39
N MET A 24 8.94 -7.00 11.72
CA MET A 24 8.09 -8.19 11.77
C MET A 24 8.44 -9.12 12.94
N CYS A 25 9.74 -9.42 13.18
CA CYS A 25 10.12 -10.43 14.16
C CYS A 25 11.07 -9.93 15.27
N GLY A 26 11.47 -8.66 15.24
CA GLY A 26 12.37 -8.06 16.24
C GLY A 26 13.85 -8.48 16.12
N ALA A 27 14.21 -9.30 15.11
CA ALA A 27 15.59 -9.72 14.90
C ALA A 27 16.54 -8.50 14.71
N PRO A 28 17.78 -8.56 15.21
CA PRO A 28 18.72 -7.44 15.12
C PRO A 28 19.19 -7.23 13.68
N GLN A 29 19.73 -6.03 13.37
CA GLN A 29 20.22 -5.62 12.06
C GLN A 29 21.14 -6.67 11.40
N LYS A 30 22.01 -7.33 12.16
CA LYS A 30 22.90 -8.39 11.66
C LYS A 30 22.20 -9.62 11.06
N ALA A 31 20.89 -9.74 11.25
CA ALA A 31 20.08 -10.79 10.62
C ALA A 31 19.63 -10.43 9.20
N PHE A 32 19.93 -9.22 8.73
CA PHE A 32 19.61 -8.79 7.38
C PHE A 32 20.77 -9.05 6.43
N ASN A 33 20.44 -9.65 5.29
CA ASN A 33 21.38 -9.89 4.18
C ASN A 33 20.89 -9.11 2.96
N GLU A 34 21.81 -8.64 2.13
CA GLU A 34 21.49 -8.05 0.84
C GLU A 34 20.60 -8.99 0.01
N PHE A 35 19.69 -8.41 -0.74
CA PHE A 35 18.72 -9.15 -1.53
C PHE A 35 18.61 -8.57 -2.95
N GLU A 36 19.03 -9.34 -3.93
CA GLU A 36 19.06 -8.91 -5.34
C GLU A 36 17.71 -9.09 -6.05
N GLY A 37 16.88 -10.03 -5.58
CA GLY A 37 15.57 -10.33 -6.17
C GLY A 37 15.21 -11.80 -6.13
N VAL A 38 14.08 -12.14 -6.75
CA VAL A 38 13.64 -13.52 -7.00
C VAL A 38 13.46 -13.68 -8.51
N GLU A 39 14.28 -14.52 -9.11
CA GLU A 39 14.14 -14.85 -10.52
C GLU A 39 12.94 -15.78 -10.75
N GLY A 40 12.32 -15.67 -11.94
CA GLY A 40 11.25 -16.57 -12.36
C GLY A 40 9.92 -16.42 -11.61
N LEU A 41 9.73 -15.34 -10.83
CA LEU A 41 8.48 -15.10 -10.09
C LEU A 41 7.30 -14.76 -11.01
N ALA A 42 7.57 -14.09 -12.13
CA ALA A 42 6.53 -13.63 -13.05
C ALA A 42 5.70 -14.80 -13.61
N GLY A 43 4.37 -14.66 -13.58
CA GLY A 43 3.42 -15.65 -14.10
C GLY A 43 3.23 -16.89 -13.21
N THR A 44 3.78 -16.91 -12.00
CA THR A 44 3.64 -18.05 -11.08
C THR A 44 2.45 -17.87 -10.12
N ALA A 45 1.94 -18.98 -9.57
CA ALA A 45 0.96 -18.95 -8.49
C ALA A 45 1.51 -18.24 -7.24
N THR A 46 2.83 -18.29 -7.00
CA THR A 46 3.47 -17.56 -5.90
C THR A 46 3.33 -16.04 -6.06
N MET A 47 3.47 -15.53 -7.29
CA MET A 47 3.23 -14.11 -7.58
C MET A 47 1.78 -13.72 -7.28
N GLU A 48 0.81 -14.54 -7.69
CA GLU A 48 -0.61 -14.28 -7.40
C GLU A 48 -0.91 -14.36 -5.89
N ASN A 49 -0.28 -15.28 -5.16
CA ASN A 49 -0.37 -15.37 -3.70
C ASN A 49 0.20 -14.11 -3.02
N LEU A 50 1.32 -13.57 -3.49
CA LEU A 50 1.88 -12.31 -2.98
C LEU A 50 0.95 -11.12 -3.22
N LYS A 51 0.31 -11.04 -4.40
CA LYS A 51 -0.69 -10.00 -4.70
C LYS A 51 -1.90 -10.11 -3.79
N ALA A 52 -2.43 -11.33 -3.60
CA ALA A 52 -3.57 -11.58 -2.72
C ALA A 52 -3.23 -11.24 -1.25
N ALA A 53 -2.04 -11.63 -0.78
CA ALA A 53 -1.56 -11.30 0.55
C ALA A 53 -1.41 -9.78 0.72
N PHE A 54 -0.76 -9.07 -0.22
CA PHE A 54 -0.67 -7.61 -0.20
C PHE A 54 -2.05 -6.94 -0.09
N ALA A 55 -3.03 -7.38 -0.89
CA ALA A 55 -4.39 -6.85 -0.83
C ALA A 55 -5.06 -7.13 0.52
N GLY A 56 -4.91 -8.35 1.06
CA GLY A 56 -5.44 -8.74 2.37
C GLY A 56 -4.88 -7.89 3.51
N GLU A 57 -3.54 -7.76 3.60
CA GLU A 57 -2.87 -6.99 4.66
C GLU A 57 -3.16 -5.49 4.56
N SER A 58 -3.23 -4.94 3.34
CA SER A 58 -3.62 -3.55 3.11
C SER A 58 -5.04 -3.26 3.61
N GLN A 59 -5.99 -4.15 3.34
CA GLN A 59 -7.36 -4.05 3.83
C GLN A 59 -7.44 -4.24 5.36
N ALA A 60 -6.68 -5.18 5.92
CA ALA A 60 -6.62 -5.43 7.37
C ALA A 60 -6.12 -4.17 8.09
N ASN A 61 -5.04 -3.55 7.61
CA ASN A 61 -4.52 -2.28 8.13
C ASN A 61 -5.61 -1.19 8.19
N ARG A 62 -6.36 -0.97 7.09
CA ARG A 62 -7.43 0.04 7.06
C ARG A 62 -8.58 -0.30 8.00
N ARG A 63 -8.97 -1.57 8.09
CA ARG A 63 -9.99 -2.04 9.05
C ARG A 63 -9.56 -1.82 10.50
N TYR A 64 -8.34 -2.20 10.87
CA TYR A 64 -7.83 -2.03 12.23
C TYR A 64 -7.71 -0.56 12.62
N THR A 65 -7.30 0.30 11.69
CA THR A 65 -7.29 1.76 11.88
C THR A 65 -8.69 2.30 12.18
N LEU A 66 -9.70 1.87 11.44
CA LEU A 66 -11.10 2.26 11.68
C LEU A 66 -11.63 1.69 13.00
N TRP A 67 -11.38 0.40 13.27
CA TRP A 67 -11.85 -0.25 14.49
C TRP A 67 -11.19 0.33 15.75
N ARG A 68 -9.93 0.71 15.68
CA ARG A 68 -9.24 1.46 16.72
C ARG A 68 -9.97 2.77 17.03
N ARG A 69 -10.39 3.50 15.98
CA ARG A 69 -11.16 4.73 16.14
C ARG A 69 -12.53 4.48 16.76
N ILE A 70 -13.22 3.43 16.38
CA ILE A 70 -14.51 3.02 16.98
C ILE A 70 -14.30 2.67 18.46
N ALA A 71 -13.31 1.86 18.80
CA ALA A 71 -13.01 1.49 20.17
C ALA A 71 -12.71 2.70 21.06
N GLU A 72 -12.01 3.71 20.55
CA GLU A 72 -11.77 4.97 21.24
C GLU A 72 -13.08 5.72 21.54
N LEU A 73 -13.99 5.81 20.59
CA LEU A 73 -15.29 6.47 20.73
C LEU A 73 -16.23 5.73 21.70
N GLU A 74 -16.09 4.40 21.80
CA GLU A 74 -16.82 3.55 22.73
C GLU A 74 -16.24 3.59 24.18
N GLY A 75 -15.06 4.23 24.37
CA GLY A 75 -14.37 4.23 25.65
C GLY A 75 -13.80 2.86 26.03
N ALA A 76 -13.42 2.06 25.02
CA ALA A 76 -12.84 0.73 25.24
C ALA A 76 -11.53 0.82 26.04
N PRO A 77 -11.14 -0.26 26.73
CA PRO A 77 -9.93 -0.26 27.53
C PRO A 77 -8.68 -0.06 26.65
N GLU A 78 -7.65 0.57 27.21
CA GLU A 78 -6.38 0.87 26.56
C GLU A 78 -5.72 -0.35 25.89
N SER A 79 -5.94 -1.55 26.45
CA SER A 79 -5.45 -2.81 25.88
C SER A 79 -6.05 -3.11 24.50
N ALA A 80 -7.33 -2.75 24.27
CA ALA A 80 -7.96 -2.92 22.96
C ALA A 80 -7.40 -1.91 21.95
N LEU A 81 -7.22 -0.65 22.34
CA LEU A 81 -6.62 0.39 21.49
C LEU A 81 -5.22 -0.02 21.07
N LYS A 82 -4.37 -0.43 22.02
CA LYS A 82 -3.00 -0.92 21.74
C LYS A 82 -2.95 -2.16 20.85
N ALA A 83 -3.92 -3.06 21.00
CA ALA A 83 -3.99 -4.25 20.15
C ALA A 83 -4.22 -3.85 18.68
N PHE A 84 -5.13 -2.93 18.40
CA PHE A 84 -5.37 -2.44 17.04
C PHE A 84 -4.21 -1.61 16.49
N ASP A 85 -3.61 -0.71 17.31
CA ASP A 85 -2.45 0.08 16.89
C ASP A 85 -1.28 -0.81 16.50
N ARG A 86 -0.99 -1.85 17.31
CA ARG A 86 0.07 -2.80 17.03
C ARG A 86 -0.21 -3.60 15.75
N ALA A 87 -1.41 -4.18 15.65
CA ALA A 87 -1.79 -4.97 14.49
C ALA A 87 -1.73 -4.13 13.20
N ALA A 88 -2.27 -2.90 13.20
CA ALA A 88 -2.20 -2.01 12.05
C ALA A 88 -0.76 -1.71 11.61
N ALA A 89 0.16 -1.51 12.56
CA ALA A 89 1.58 -1.29 12.26
C ALA A 89 2.25 -2.54 11.68
N GLU A 90 1.94 -3.73 12.23
CA GLU A 90 2.44 -5.03 11.73
C GLU A 90 1.95 -5.29 10.30
N GLU A 91 0.66 -5.06 10.00
CA GLU A 91 0.11 -5.23 8.65
C GLU A 91 0.72 -4.25 7.65
N THR A 92 1.09 -3.04 8.08
CA THR A 92 1.85 -2.13 7.21
C THR A 92 3.20 -2.74 6.81
N ALA A 93 3.93 -3.34 7.76
CA ALA A 93 5.22 -3.98 7.48
C ALA A 93 5.06 -5.20 6.55
N HIS A 94 4.02 -6.01 6.76
CA HIS A 94 3.71 -7.16 5.91
C HIS A 94 3.41 -6.70 4.47
N ALA A 95 2.49 -5.76 4.30
CA ALA A 95 2.10 -5.24 2.98
C ALA A 95 3.29 -4.64 2.22
N LEU A 96 4.13 -3.83 2.88
CA LEU A 96 5.34 -3.27 2.26
C LEU A 96 6.35 -4.35 1.86
N SER A 97 6.49 -5.41 2.65
CA SER A 97 7.34 -6.54 2.30
C SER A 97 6.82 -7.29 1.06
N HIS A 98 5.51 -7.54 0.98
CA HIS A 98 4.90 -8.13 -0.22
C HIS A 98 5.13 -7.28 -1.46
N LEU A 99 4.94 -5.95 -1.36
CA LEU A 99 5.24 -5.03 -2.47
C LEU A 99 6.71 -5.09 -2.90
N ALA A 100 7.65 -5.15 -1.95
CA ALA A 100 9.07 -5.24 -2.25
C ALA A 100 9.43 -6.53 -3.02
N TYR A 101 8.77 -7.66 -2.72
CA TYR A 101 8.89 -8.89 -3.50
C TYR A 101 8.28 -8.78 -4.90
N LEU A 102 7.12 -8.10 -5.04
CA LEU A 102 6.37 -7.99 -6.30
C LEU A 102 7.03 -7.04 -7.31
N PHE A 103 7.45 -5.87 -6.84
CA PHE A 103 7.89 -4.79 -7.74
C PHE A 103 9.40 -4.53 -7.71
N GLY A 104 10.11 -5.09 -6.74
CA GLY A 104 11.53 -4.82 -6.58
C GLY A 104 11.80 -3.36 -6.25
N ALA A 105 12.90 -2.83 -6.79
CA ALA A 105 13.25 -1.41 -6.67
C ALA A 105 12.91 -0.70 -7.99
N THR A 106 11.88 0.12 -7.98
CA THR A 106 11.50 1.02 -9.06
C THR A 106 12.09 2.41 -8.82
N THR A 107 12.29 3.21 -9.88
CA THR A 107 12.75 4.60 -9.75
C THR A 107 11.60 5.52 -9.37
N THR A 108 11.91 6.70 -8.79
CA THR A 108 10.91 7.72 -8.49
C THR A 108 10.11 8.12 -9.73
N ALA A 109 10.78 8.28 -10.90
CA ALA A 109 10.10 8.59 -12.15
C ALA A 109 9.09 7.50 -12.55
N GLN A 110 9.49 6.22 -12.45
CA GLN A 110 8.59 5.10 -12.74
C GLN A 110 7.40 5.05 -11.77
N ASN A 111 7.62 5.35 -10.50
CA ASN A 111 6.57 5.36 -9.48
C ASN A 111 5.57 6.52 -9.70
N LEU A 112 6.08 7.72 -10.01
CA LEU A 112 5.23 8.87 -10.35
C LEU A 112 4.39 8.63 -11.61
N ALA A 113 5.00 8.06 -12.65
CA ALA A 113 4.28 7.72 -13.87
C ALA A 113 3.19 6.65 -13.62
N ALA A 114 3.50 5.62 -12.82
CA ALA A 114 2.54 4.57 -12.47
C ALA A 114 1.39 5.11 -11.61
N ALA A 115 1.69 5.97 -10.62
CA ALA A 115 0.69 6.63 -9.81
C ALA A 115 -0.23 7.50 -10.67
N ALA A 116 0.32 8.39 -11.51
CA ALA A 116 -0.47 9.22 -12.42
C ALA A 116 -1.38 8.41 -13.35
N ALA A 117 -0.94 7.25 -13.82
CA ALA A 117 -1.76 6.36 -14.66
C ALA A 117 -2.88 5.67 -13.86
N GLY A 118 -2.63 5.31 -12.60
CA GLY A 118 -3.65 4.78 -11.69
C GLY A 118 -4.75 5.80 -11.44
N GLU A 119 -4.37 7.00 -10.99
CA GLU A 119 -5.32 8.09 -10.72
C GLU A 119 -6.11 8.53 -11.97
N ASP A 120 -5.47 8.47 -13.16
CA ASP A 120 -6.16 8.72 -14.43
C ASP A 120 -7.29 7.72 -14.64
N SER A 121 -7.02 6.42 -14.49
CA SER A 121 -8.03 5.36 -14.60
C SER A 121 -9.13 5.49 -13.53
N GLU A 122 -8.77 5.82 -12.29
CA GLU A 122 -9.72 5.99 -11.19
C GLU A 122 -10.64 7.20 -11.43
N SER A 123 -10.08 8.32 -11.88
CA SER A 123 -10.83 9.56 -12.11
C SER A 123 -11.71 9.55 -13.35
N THR A 124 -11.28 8.88 -14.44
CA THR A 124 -11.98 8.95 -15.73
C THR A 124 -12.90 7.75 -16.00
N ASP A 125 -12.66 6.61 -15.37
CA ASP A 125 -13.31 5.34 -15.71
C ASP A 125 -13.91 4.65 -14.47
N MET A 126 -13.10 4.31 -13.47
CA MET A 126 -13.52 3.49 -12.35
C MET A 126 -14.59 4.17 -11.49
N TYR A 127 -14.29 5.32 -10.89
CA TYR A 127 -15.25 6.02 -10.03
C TYR A 127 -16.46 6.57 -10.76
N PRO A 128 -16.37 7.10 -11.99
CA PRO A 128 -17.55 7.43 -12.79
C PRO A 128 -18.48 6.23 -13.02
N GLY A 129 -17.91 5.06 -13.36
CA GLY A 129 -18.69 3.84 -13.55
C GLY A 129 -19.33 3.34 -12.25
N PHE A 130 -18.63 3.43 -11.12
CA PHE A 130 -19.18 3.10 -9.80
C PHE A 130 -20.31 4.05 -9.40
N ALA A 131 -20.18 5.35 -9.71
CA ALA A 131 -21.22 6.33 -9.45
C ALA A 131 -22.48 6.06 -10.26
N GLU A 132 -22.35 5.71 -11.54
CA GLU A 132 -23.49 5.33 -12.39
C GLU A 132 -24.18 4.07 -11.84
N THR A 133 -23.43 3.06 -11.46
CA THR A 133 -23.95 1.84 -10.85
C THR A 133 -24.73 2.15 -9.57
N ALA A 134 -24.15 2.93 -8.66
CA ALA A 134 -24.80 3.29 -7.41
C ALA A 134 -26.10 4.11 -7.62
N GLU A 135 -26.12 5.00 -8.61
CA GLU A 135 -27.33 5.74 -8.98
C GLU A 135 -28.43 4.81 -9.47
N ASN A 136 -28.09 3.88 -10.39
CA ASN A 136 -29.03 2.91 -10.95
C ASN A 136 -29.59 1.93 -9.92
N GLU A 137 -28.80 1.61 -8.88
CA GLU A 137 -29.20 0.76 -7.75
C GLU A 137 -29.96 1.51 -6.64
N GLY A 138 -30.13 2.83 -6.75
CA GLY A 138 -30.88 3.65 -5.79
C GLY A 138 -30.07 4.10 -4.57
N PHE A 139 -28.76 4.26 -4.70
CA PHE A 139 -27.84 4.75 -3.67
C PHE A 139 -27.24 6.12 -4.03
N PRO A 140 -28.05 7.21 -4.12
CA PRO A 140 -27.58 8.50 -4.62
C PRO A 140 -26.47 9.14 -3.74
N GLU A 141 -26.46 8.90 -2.42
CA GLU A 141 -25.40 9.39 -1.53
C GLU A 141 -24.05 8.71 -1.82
N ILE A 142 -24.05 7.42 -2.15
CA ILE A 142 -22.85 6.67 -2.53
C ILE A 142 -22.40 7.12 -3.93
N ALA A 143 -23.33 7.33 -4.86
CA ALA A 143 -23.05 7.88 -6.18
C ALA A 143 -22.38 9.26 -6.10
N HIS A 144 -22.91 10.13 -5.24
CA HIS A 144 -22.31 11.45 -4.97
C HIS A 144 -20.88 11.32 -4.40
N TYR A 145 -20.66 10.41 -3.46
CA TYR A 145 -19.35 10.13 -2.89
C TYR A 145 -18.34 9.68 -3.95
N PHE A 146 -18.70 8.73 -4.82
CA PHE A 146 -17.84 8.29 -5.92
C PHE A 146 -17.52 9.41 -6.90
N ARG A 147 -18.48 10.28 -7.26
CA ARG A 147 -18.21 11.46 -8.10
C ARG A 147 -17.21 12.43 -7.43
N SER A 148 -17.30 12.57 -6.12
CA SER A 148 -16.35 13.39 -5.36
C SER A 148 -14.95 12.79 -5.38
N LEU A 149 -14.82 11.47 -5.20
CA LEU A 149 -13.54 10.77 -5.33
C LEU A 149 -12.95 10.94 -6.74
N ALA A 150 -13.74 10.72 -7.81
CA ALA A 150 -13.26 10.92 -9.19
C ALA A 150 -12.58 12.28 -9.40
N ARG A 151 -13.11 13.33 -8.77
CA ARG A 151 -12.50 14.66 -8.83
C ARG A 151 -11.16 14.73 -8.07
N TYR A 152 -11.09 14.16 -6.85
CA TYR A 152 -9.86 14.17 -6.06
C TYR A 152 -8.75 13.34 -6.73
N GLU A 153 -9.08 12.18 -7.31
CA GLU A 153 -8.09 11.38 -8.02
C GLU A 153 -7.60 12.10 -9.30
N GLY A 154 -8.46 12.93 -9.92
CA GLY A 154 -8.03 13.84 -10.98
C GLY A 154 -7.05 14.91 -10.51
N GLU A 155 -7.19 15.43 -9.30
CA GLU A 155 -6.24 16.37 -8.67
C GLU A 155 -4.91 15.66 -8.35
N HIS A 156 -4.92 14.46 -7.75
CA HIS A 156 -3.73 13.64 -7.49
C HIS A 156 -2.97 13.32 -8.79
N ARG A 157 -3.67 12.96 -9.85
CA ARG A 157 -3.06 12.73 -11.16
C ARG A 157 -2.23 13.92 -11.63
N GLU A 158 -2.77 15.14 -11.56
CA GLU A 158 -2.04 16.34 -11.98
C GLU A 158 -0.84 16.65 -11.05
N GLU A 159 -0.97 16.38 -9.75
CA GLU A 159 0.16 16.50 -8.81
C GLU A 159 1.30 15.56 -9.18
N TYR A 160 1.01 14.27 -9.47
CA TYR A 160 2.03 13.31 -9.89
C TYR A 160 2.66 13.66 -11.24
N ARG A 161 1.89 14.16 -12.22
CA ARG A 161 2.41 14.63 -13.51
C ARG A 161 3.33 15.82 -13.35
N THR A 162 2.97 16.78 -12.50
CA THR A 162 3.78 17.94 -12.18
C THR A 162 5.10 17.53 -11.54
N ALA A 163 5.06 16.66 -10.50
CA ALA A 163 6.25 16.17 -9.83
C ALA A 163 7.17 15.38 -10.77
N LEU A 164 6.60 14.60 -11.70
CA LEU A 164 7.39 13.88 -12.71
C LEU A 164 8.11 14.88 -13.65
N THR A 165 7.41 15.89 -14.12
CA THR A 165 7.98 16.94 -14.99
C THR A 165 9.11 17.70 -14.28
N GLU A 166 8.94 18.03 -13.01
CA GLU A 166 9.98 18.68 -12.20
C GLU A 166 11.21 17.78 -12.02
N LEU A 167 11.00 16.50 -11.79
CA LEU A 167 12.08 15.51 -11.64
C LEU A 167 12.89 15.34 -12.93
N GLU A 168 12.23 15.38 -14.09
CA GLU A 168 12.88 15.22 -15.40
C GLU A 168 13.69 16.47 -15.82
N ASN A 169 13.38 17.62 -15.23
CA ASN A 169 14.06 18.89 -15.49
C ASN A 169 15.16 19.23 -14.46
N ALA A 170 15.37 18.39 -13.43
CA ALA A 170 16.35 18.61 -12.37
C ALA A 170 17.70 17.92 -12.68
#